data_de1abec96c084a0f3788ad78b80492af
#
_entry.id   de1abec96c084a0f3788ad78b80492af
#
_cell.length_a   1.000
_cell.length_b   1.000
_cell.length_c   1.000
_cell.angle_alpha   90.00
_cell.angle_beta   90.00
_cell.angle_gamma   90.00
#
_symmetry.space_group_name_H-M   'P 1'
#
loop_
_entity.id
_entity.type
_entity.pdbx_description
1 polymer ?
#
loop_
_entity_poly.entity_id
_entity_poly.type
_entity_poly.pdbx_seq_one_letter_code
_entity_poly.pdbx_strand_id
1 'polypeptide(L)'
;MSDASNQDAPVEAFGQGPAPSAVGPSPENLAAIRAHGWMENEKLDYDTFNAPTSETTPAWAGAAAVYEWTGEEGDIGPPDAELEEQLFGGEHNRAGTSLDHIMNFKAIIDGPKQYKPIESFDSAGLHPQVLANVKLCGYDQITVIQAYCVPIILAGHDLVGVAQTGSGKTAAYLVPIISKLMGKVCKLQGPRPAKGCRVRAEPLVVIVVPTRELAQQIYNEARRLCYRSMLRPVCAYGGIPMGINLQELGKACDLLIGTPGRLQDLMNKPDVLSMRRVKFTVIDEADEMLTSNWETEMAKIMAGGDTNEDPDHAYLLFSATFPKESRKVAKTYMNQDAIRVRIGRAGSTHKNVSQDIIYVERNMKKQALRDLLMSRDACRTLIFCNSKGGVEELDDYIYNEGFPTLFMHGDRSQLEREDAMRSFKTKKNGILIATNVFGRGIDVPQVNHVICYDLPGVEYGGISEYIHRIGRTGRIGHTGHATSFYNERNEDLAPALVNILLETEQPVPDFLEQFKPENGQPDFTEDATDDEEEAEPGYVIAPGAGSSSEAPADAWGTTGATPAAADAWGAEAAATTTAEADAAW
;
A
#
# COMPACT_ATOMS: atom_id res chain seq x y z
N MET A 1 49.78 -21.80 -41.91
CA MET A 1 50.72 -20.83 -41.35
C MET A 1 49.96 -19.50 -41.27
N SER A 2 49.62 -18.96 -40.20
CA SER A 2 50.08 -18.94 -38.81
C SER A 2 48.93 -18.62 -37.87
N ASP A 3 48.88 -19.30 -36.74
CA ASP A 3 48.06 -19.07 -35.57
C ASP A 3 48.20 -17.64 -35.04
N ALA A 4 47.10 -17.08 -34.57
CA ALA A 4 47.11 -16.01 -33.61
C ALA A 4 46.07 -16.34 -32.52
N SER A 5 46.60 -16.87 -31.44
CA SER A 5 45.93 -17.11 -30.16
C SER A 5 45.38 -15.82 -29.57
N ASN A 6 44.07 -15.78 -29.32
CA ASN A 6 43.42 -14.77 -28.52
C ASN A 6 43.54 -15.19 -27.04
N GLN A 7 44.35 -14.48 -26.27
CA GLN A 7 44.51 -14.68 -24.84
C GLN A 7 43.34 -13.99 -24.13
N ASP A 8 42.56 -14.79 -23.43
CA ASP A 8 41.58 -14.34 -22.47
C ASP A 8 42.26 -13.54 -21.35
N ALA A 9 41.90 -12.27 -21.22
CA ALA A 9 42.26 -11.46 -20.08
C ALA A 9 41.41 -11.90 -18.85
N PRO A 10 41.99 -12.02 -17.66
CA PRO A 10 41.23 -12.39 -16.47
C PRO A 10 40.25 -11.28 -16.11
N VAL A 11 38.98 -11.66 -15.97
CA VAL A 11 37.93 -10.81 -15.37
C VAL A 11 38.37 -10.51 -13.95
N GLU A 12 38.70 -9.25 -13.66
CA GLU A 12 38.95 -8.78 -12.31
C GLU A 12 37.70 -9.03 -11.47
N ALA A 13 37.85 -9.84 -10.43
CA ALA A 13 36.82 -10.03 -9.40
C ALA A 13 36.53 -8.70 -8.76
N PHE A 14 35.29 -8.22 -8.90
CA PHE A 14 34.79 -7.08 -8.16
C PHE A 14 35.00 -7.31 -6.67
N GLY A 15 35.66 -6.34 -6.03
CA GLY A 15 36.13 -6.43 -4.67
C GLY A 15 35.03 -6.82 -3.69
N GLN A 16 35.35 -7.80 -2.88
CA GLN A 16 34.66 -8.11 -1.65
C GLN A 16 34.65 -6.82 -0.81
N GLY A 17 33.48 -6.35 -0.43
CA GLY A 17 33.32 -5.31 0.57
C GLY A 17 34.12 -5.68 1.85
N PRO A 18 34.45 -4.73 2.70
CA PRO A 18 35.22 -5.00 3.90
C PRO A 18 34.53 -6.11 4.71
N ALA A 19 35.31 -7.14 5.05
CA ALA A 19 34.82 -8.23 5.90
C ALA A 19 34.26 -7.64 7.19
N PRO A 20 33.12 -8.15 7.69
CA PRO A 20 32.53 -7.66 8.92
C PRO A 20 33.58 -7.76 10.04
N SER A 21 33.71 -6.68 10.82
CA SER A 21 34.62 -6.63 11.95
C SER A 21 34.31 -7.78 12.90
N ALA A 22 35.26 -8.66 13.12
CA ALA A 22 35.10 -9.94 13.85
C ALA A 22 34.92 -9.76 15.39
N VAL A 23 34.46 -8.62 15.86
CA VAL A 23 34.22 -8.32 17.27
C VAL A 23 32.70 -8.31 17.49
N GLY A 24 32.17 -9.43 17.92
CA GLY A 24 30.75 -9.48 18.37
C GLY A 24 30.53 -8.66 19.65
N PRO A 25 29.27 -8.45 20.05
CA PRO A 25 28.92 -7.64 21.22
C PRO A 25 29.57 -8.17 22.50
N SER A 26 30.00 -7.26 23.39
CA SER A 26 30.60 -7.66 24.69
C SER A 26 29.54 -8.33 25.56
N PRO A 27 29.96 -9.31 26.45
CA PRO A 27 29.03 -9.93 27.38
C PRO A 27 28.32 -8.93 28.30
N GLU A 28 28.99 -7.82 28.64
CA GLU A 28 28.43 -6.75 29.48
C GLU A 28 27.33 -5.98 28.75
N ASN A 29 27.55 -5.63 27.48
CA ASN A 29 26.55 -4.97 26.63
C ASN A 29 25.33 -5.88 26.46
N LEU A 30 25.52 -7.16 26.15
CA LEU A 30 24.42 -8.12 26.03
C LEU A 30 23.60 -8.23 27.33
N ALA A 31 24.24 -8.25 28.48
CA ALA A 31 23.55 -8.29 29.76
C ALA A 31 22.72 -7.03 30.02
N ALA A 32 23.27 -5.85 29.71
CA ALA A 32 22.58 -4.58 29.84
C ALA A 32 21.36 -4.51 28.91
N ILE A 33 21.53 -4.87 27.64
CA ILE A 33 20.48 -4.86 26.62
C ILE A 33 19.33 -5.80 26.97
N ARG A 34 19.65 -7.01 27.45
CA ARG A 34 18.65 -7.98 27.95
C ARG A 34 17.89 -7.46 29.16
N ALA A 35 18.57 -6.77 30.10
CA ALA A 35 17.93 -6.17 31.27
C ALA A 35 16.90 -5.10 30.89
N HIS A 36 17.08 -4.42 29.73
CA HIS A 36 16.13 -3.47 29.15
C HIS A 36 15.01 -4.14 28.30
N GLY A 37 14.97 -5.48 28.25
CA GLY A 37 13.90 -6.21 27.56
C GLY A 37 14.12 -6.44 26.06
N TRP A 38 15.30 -6.11 25.51
CA TRP A 38 15.65 -6.45 24.13
C TRP A 38 15.97 -7.95 24.03
N MET A 39 15.32 -8.62 23.07
CA MET A 39 15.51 -10.06 22.84
C MET A 39 16.61 -10.29 21.81
N GLU A 40 17.46 -11.31 22.02
CA GLU A 40 18.46 -11.68 21.02
C GLU A 40 17.84 -12.02 19.68
N ASN A 41 18.51 -11.59 18.60
CA ASN A 41 18.26 -12.13 17.28
C ASN A 41 18.99 -13.48 17.16
N GLU A 42 18.28 -14.53 16.74
CA GLU A 42 18.95 -15.63 16.09
C GLU A 42 19.64 -15.07 14.84
N LYS A 43 20.95 -15.26 14.72
CA LYS A 43 21.67 -14.91 13.48
C LYS A 43 21.02 -15.66 12.34
N LEU A 44 20.45 -14.91 11.40
CA LEU A 44 20.09 -15.49 10.11
C LEU A 44 21.38 -15.84 9.41
N ASP A 45 21.57 -17.13 9.13
CA ASP A 45 22.72 -17.60 8.38
C ASP A 45 22.50 -17.30 6.89
N TYR A 46 22.96 -16.12 6.48
CA TYR A 46 22.85 -15.68 5.08
C TYR A 46 23.68 -16.52 4.11
N ASP A 47 24.67 -17.28 4.59
CA ASP A 47 25.47 -18.17 3.74
C ASP A 47 24.67 -19.38 3.28
N THR A 48 23.69 -19.84 4.06
CA THR A 48 22.73 -20.85 3.61
C THR A 48 21.77 -20.34 2.54
N PHE A 49 21.50 -19.04 2.46
CA PHE A 49 20.67 -18.43 1.41
C PHE A 49 21.44 -18.22 0.10
N ASN A 50 22.75 -18.08 0.14
CA ASN A 50 23.60 -17.94 -1.04
C ASN A 50 24.00 -19.26 -1.68
N ALA A 51 23.71 -20.40 -1.04
CA ALA A 51 23.84 -21.69 -1.70
C ALA A 51 22.92 -21.72 -2.93
N PRO A 52 23.41 -22.14 -4.12
CA PRO A 52 22.59 -22.23 -5.32
C PRO A 52 21.63 -23.41 -5.18
N THR A 53 20.66 -23.29 -4.28
CA THR A 53 19.52 -24.19 -4.23
C THR A 53 18.57 -23.82 -5.36
N SER A 54 18.25 -24.80 -6.18
CA SER A 54 17.38 -24.72 -7.35
C SER A 54 15.93 -24.26 -7.07
N GLU A 55 15.62 -23.80 -5.86
CA GLU A 55 14.27 -23.51 -5.37
C GLU A 55 14.20 -22.22 -4.57
N THR A 56 14.53 -21.10 -5.21
CA THR A 56 14.22 -19.77 -4.65
C THR A 56 12.79 -19.36 -4.99
N THR A 57 11.83 -20.19 -4.64
CA THR A 57 10.42 -19.87 -4.84
C THR A 57 9.94 -19.01 -3.66
N PRO A 58 9.46 -17.76 -3.89
CA PRO A 58 8.91 -16.94 -2.81
C PRO A 58 7.78 -17.66 -2.08
N ALA A 59 7.64 -17.43 -0.78
CA ALA A 59 6.61 -18.06 0.05
C ALA A 59 5.18 -17.83 -0.44
N TRP A 60 4.95 -16.77 -1.21
CA TRP A 60 3.63 -16.47 -1.79
C TRP A 60 3.31 -17.27 -3.07
N ALA A 61 4.33 -17.80 -3.77
CA ALA A 61 4.09 -18.53 -5.00
C ALA A 61 3.35 -19.84 -4.70
N GLY A 62 2.27 -20.08 -5.42
CA GLY A 62 1.37 -21.22 -5.17
C GLY A 62 0.38 -21.01 -4.01
N ALA A 63 0.48 -19.91 -3.27
CA ALA A 63 -0.35 -19.66 -2.09
C ALA A 63 -1.80 -19.20 -2.41
N ALA A 64 -2.09 -18.79 -3.66
CA ALA A 64 -3.45 -18.47 -4.04
C ALA A 64 -4.27 -19.75 -4.29
N ALA A 65 -5.48 -19.81 -3.72
CA ALA A 65 -6.37 -20.93 -3.95
C ALA A 65 -6.74 -21.07 -5.44
N VAL A 66 -6.74 -22.29 -5.93
CA VAL A 66 -7.24 -22.63 -7.26
C VAL A 66 -8.45 -23.54 -7.06
N TYR A 67 -9.64 -22.98 -7.29
CA TYR A 67 -10.88 -23.73 -7.20
C TYR A 67 -11.18 -24.44 -8.51
N GLU A 68 -11.54 -25.72 -8.45
CA GLU A 68 -12.13 -26.43 -9.57
C GLU A 68 -13.62 -26.09 -9.59
N TRP A 69 -14.09 -25.52 -10.69
CA TRP A 69 -15.48 -25.14 -10.86
C TRP A 69 -16.33 -26.36 -11.17
N THR A 70 -17.29 -26.69 -10.32
CA THR A 70 -18.24 -27.84 -10.54
C THR A 70 -19.53 -27.42 -11.23
N GLY A 71 -19.77 -26.13 -11.41
CA GLY A 71 -20.89 -25.60 -12.18
C GLY A 71 -22.25 -25.55 -11.45
N GLU A 72 -22.37 -26.14 -10.28
CA GLU A 72 -23.68 -26.30 -9.61
C GLU A 72 -23.91 -25.30 -8.44
N GLU A 73 -22.87 -24.76 -7.82
CA GLU A 73 -22.98 -23.96 -6.58
C GLU A 73 -22.78 -22.43 -6.72
N GLY A 74 -22.86 -21.89 -7.94
CA GLY A 74 -22.70 -20.46 -8.16
C GLY A 74 -21.24 -20.01 -8.04
N ASP A 75 -21.01 -18.78 -7.53
CA ASP A 75 -19.70 -18.10 -7.50
C ASP A 75 -18.92 -18.35 -6.20
N ILE A 76 -19.42 -19.17 -5.29
CA ILE A 76 -18.84 -19.39 -3.97
C ILE A 76 -18.17 -20.76 -3.93
N GLY A 77 -16.86 -20.77 -3.63
CA GLY A 77 -16.11 -21.99 -3.39
C GLY A 77 -16.48 -22.67 -2.06
N PRO A 78 -16.14 -23.95 -1.91
CA PRO A 78 -16.36 -24.68 -0.66
C PRO A 78 -15.53 -24.05 0.49
N PRO A 79 -15.95 -24.18 1.75
CA PRO A 79 -15.12 -23.81 2.89
C PRO A 79 -13.91 -24.74 2.99
N ASP A 80 -12.76 -24.17 3.31
CA ASP A 80 -11.49 -24.87 3.50
C ASP A 80 -10.87 -24.38 4.83
N ALA A 81 -10.94 -25.24 5.85
CA ALA A 81 -10.54 -24.89 7.20
C ALA A 81 -9.02 -24.68 7.34
N GLU A 82 -8.20 -25.42 6.58
CA GLU A 82 -6.76 -25.26 6.59
C GLU A 82 -6.35 -23.94 5.95
N LEU A 83 -6.94 -23.61 4.81
CA LEU A 83 -6.74 -22.33 4.14
C LEU A 83 -7.25 -21.16 4.99
N GLU A 84 -8.38 -21.31 5.67
CA GLU A 84 -8.95 -20.28 6.54
C GLU A 84 -8.01 -19.99 7.72
N GLU A 85 -7.49 -21.02 8.39
CA GLU A 85 -6.50 -20.85 9.45
C GLU A 85 -5.22 -20.18 8.93
N GLN A 86 -4.75 -20.56 7.75
CA GLN A 86 -3.57 -19.95 7.11
C GLN A 86 -3.80 -18.46 6.78
N LEU A 87 -4.99 -18.09 6.33
CA LEU A 87 -5.30 -16.72 5.91
C LEU A 87 -5.64 -15.80 7.09
N PHE A 88 -6.31 -16.32 8.12
CA PHE A 88 -6.88 -15.50 9.20
C PHE A 88 -6.37 -15.86 10.61
N GLY A 89 -5.67 -16.98 10.81
CA GLY A 89 -5.17 -17.44 12.11
C GLY A 89 -3.99 -16.65 12.66
N GLY A 90 -3.35 -15.79 11.87
CA GLY A 90 -2.21 -14.95 12.29
C GLY A 90 -2.60 -13.67 13.01
N GLU A 91 -1.61 -12.99 13.61
CA GLU A 91 -1.77 -11.63 14.11
C GLU A 91 -1.95 -10.69 12.90
N HIS A 92 -3.18 -10.28 12.62
CA HIS A 92 -3.49 -9.28 11.62
C HIS A 92 -3.57 -7.89 12.27
N ASN A 93 -3.36 -6.84 11.49
CA ASN A 93 -3.59 -5.47 11.92
C ASN A 93 -5.10 -5.28 12.20
N ARG A 94 -5.50 -5.55 13.43
CA ARG A 94 -6.83 -5.16 13.91
C ARG A 94 -6.82 -3.65 14.14
N ALA A 95 -7.93 -2.99 13.83
CA ALA A 95 -8.09 -1.60 14.18
C ALA A 95 -7.84 -1.41 15.69
N GLY A 96 -7.05 -0.41 16.04
CA GLY A 96 -6.84 -0.05 17.45
C GLY A 96 -8.13 0.47 18.10
N THR A 97 -8.14 0.58 19.40
CA THR A 97 -9.30 0.99 20.19
C THR A 97 -9.70 2.46 20.04
N SER A 98 -8.84 3.29 19.45
CA SER A 98 -9.09 4.74 19.30
C SER A 98 -9.22 5.13 17.84
N LEU A 99 -10.37 4.82 17.22
CA LEU A 99 -10.72 5.31 15.87
C LEU A 99 -11.29 6.73 15.89
N ASP A 100 -11.60 7.30 17.06
CA ASP A 100 -12.22 8.61 17.18
C ASP A 100 -11.45 9.73 16.48
N HIS A 101 -10.12 9.67 16.51
CA HIS A 101 -9.27 10.64 15.81
C HIS A 101 -9.31 10.49 14.28
N ILE A 102 -9.49 9.27 13.76
CA ILE A 102 -9.59 9.02 12.32
C ILE A 102 -10.98 9.38 11.80
N MET A 103 -12.03 9.19 12.63
CA MET A 103 -13.42 9.50 12.27
C MET A 103 -13.72 11.00 12.26
N ASN A 104 -12.88 11.83 12.88
CA ASN A 104 -13.08 13.28 12.98
C ASN A 104 -12.49 14.10 11.81
N PHE A 105 -11.87 13.46 10.81
CA PHE A 105 -11.38 14.19 9.64
C PHE A 105 -12.52 14.62 8.73
N LYS A 106 -12.45 15.88 8.28
CA LYS A 106 -13.37 16.39 7.26
C LYS A 106 -13.10 15.67 5.94
N ALA A 107 -14.14 15.16 5.31
CA ALA A 107 -14.09 14.67 3.94
C ALA A 107 -14.52 15.80 3.00
N ILE A 108 -13.75 15.98 1.94
CA ILE A 108 -14.07 16.88 0.83
C ILE A 108 -14.28 16.01 -0.38
N ILE A 109 -15.42 16.20 -1.06
CA ILE A 109 -15.78 15.42 -2.24
C ILE A 109 -15.98 16.41 -3.38
N ASP A 110 -15.14 16.27 -4.40
CA ASP A 110 -15.21 17.05 -5.62
C ASP A 110 -15.66 16.13 -6.76
N GLY A 111 -16.62 16.57 -7.54
CA GLY A 111 -17.13 15.82 -8.69
C GLY A 111 -18.61 16.09 -8.97
N PRO A 112 -19.13 15.63 -10.11
CA PRO A 112 -20.48 15.95 -10.58
C PRO A 112 -21.59 15.27 -9.76
N LYS A 113 -21.26 14.23 -9.00
CA LYS A 113 -22.19 13.49 -8.15
C LYS A 113 -21.69 13.41 -6.73
N GLN A 114 -22.61 13.68 -5.79
CA GLN A 114 -22.34 13.53 -4.37
C GLN A 114 -22.89 12.20 -3.88
N TYR A 115 -22.05 11.44 -3.18
CA TYR A 115 -22.39 10.19 -2.54
C TYR A 115 -22.44 10.36 -1.02
N LYS A 116 -23.49 9.83 -0.42
CA LYS A 116 -23.55 9.78 1.05
C LYS A 116 -22.58 8.71 1.55
N PRO A 117 -21.86 8.97 2.64
CA PRO A 117 -21.02 7.94 3.26
C PRO A 117 -21.88 6.80 3.78
N ILE A 118 -21.34 5.60 3.73
CA ILE A 118 -21.93 4.44 4.39
C ILE A 118 -21.51 4.40 5.86
N GLU A 119 -22.40 3.97 6.73
CA GLU A 119 -22.15 3.92 8.19
C GLU A 119 -21.39 2.66 8.61
N SER A 120 -21.52 1.58 7.86
CA SER A 120 -20.88 0.29 8.13
C SER A 120 -20.75 -0.54 6.85
N PHE A 121 -19.92 -1.56 6.87
CA PHE A 121 -19.85 -2.51 5.76
C PHE A 121 -21.16 -3.30 5.56
N ASP A 122 -21.92 -3.53 6.64
CA ASP A 122 -23.23 -4.20 6.55
C ASP A 122 -24.26 -3.38 5.76
N SER A 123 -24.16 -2.03 5.82
CA SER A 123 -25.05 -1.13 5.09
C SER A 123 -24.61 -0.85 3.65
N ALA A 124 -23.44 -1.34 3.24
CA ALA A 124 -22.81 -1.01 1.95
C ALA A 124 -23.41 -1.76 0.75
N GLY A 125 -24.30 -2.74 0.97
CA GLY A 125 -24.83 -3.59 -0.11
C GLY A 125 -23.79 -4.52 -0.73
N LEU A 126 -22.79 -4.95 0.05
CA LEU A 126 -21.75 -5.86 -0.40
C LEU A 126 -22.28 -7.27 -0.61
N HIS A 127 -21.63 -8.02 -1.49
CA HIS A 127 -21.91 -9.44 -1.66
C HIS A 127 -21.70 -10.18 -0.31
N PRO A 128 -22.61 -11.09 0.09
CA PRO A 128 -22.58 -11.75 1.41
C PRO A 128 -21.25 -12.43 1.75
N GLN A 129 -20.62 -13.10 0.78
CA GLN A 129 -19.32 -13.74 1.00
C GLN A 129 -18.20 -12.72 1.25
N VAL A 130 -18.20 -11.58 0.55
CA VAL A 130 -17.22 -10.51 0.77
C VAL A 130 -17.40 -9.89 2.15
N LEU A 131 -18.65 -9.66 2.57
CA LEU A 131 -18.96 -9.17 3.90
C LEU A 131 -18.49 -10.16 4.99
N ALA A 132 -18.66 -11.46 4.78
CA ALA A 132 -18.13 -12.48 5.68
C ALA A 132 -16.60 -12.42 5.76
N ASN A 133 -15.90 -12.25 4.63
CA ASN A 133 -14.45 -12.13 4.57
C ASN A 133 -13.95 -10.85 5.23
N VAL A 134 -14.65 -9.72 5.08
CA VAL A 134 -14.38 -8.45 5.78
C VAL A 134 -14.42 -8.66 7.31
N LYS A 135 -15.41 -9.39 7.82
CA LYS A 135 -15.51 -9.75 9.24
C LYS A 135 -14.38 -10.69 9.69
N LEU A 136 -14.01 -11.69 8.87
CA LEU A 136 -12.86 -12.57 9.14
C LEU A 136 -11.52 -11.79 9.15
N CYS A 137 -11.39 -10.73 8.36
CA CYS A 137 -10.24 -9.83 8.40
C CYS A 137 -10.20 -8.97 9.67
N GLY A 138 -11.26 -8.95 10.49
CA GLY A 138 -11.37 -8.12 11.69
C GLY A 138 -11.63 -6.64 11.39
N TYR A 139 -12.29 -6.33 10.27
CA TYR A 139 -12.69 -4.96 9.92
C TYR A 139 -14.05 -4.64 10.55
N ASP A 140 -14.03 -4.42 11.87
CA ASP A 140 -15.24 -4.19 12.65
C ASP A 140 -15.83 -2.79 12.45
N GLN A 141 -14.98 -1.83 12.11
CA GLN A 141 -15.36 -0.43 11.89
C GLN A 141 -14.88 0.06 10.53
N ILE A 142 -15.69 0.90 9.91
CA ILE A 142 -15.36 1.49 8.62
C ILE A 142 -14.60 2.81 8.83
N THR A 143 -13.53 3.02 8.07
CA THR A 143 -12.80 4.30 8.12
C THR A 143 -13.44 5.35 7.21
N VAL A 144 -13.12 6.64 7.43
CA VAL A 144 -13.73 7.73 6.64
C VAL A 144 -13.49 7.55 5.14
N ILE A 145 -12.26 7.20 4.73
CA ILE A 145 -11.97 6.98 3.29
C ILE A 145 -12.78 5.81 2.73
N GLN A 146 -12.96 4.72 3.49
CA GLN A 146 -13.77 3.59 3.07
C GLN A 146 -15.25 3.97 2.95
N ALA A 147 -15.76 4.73 3.93
CA ALA A 147 -17.16 5.16 3.96
C ALA A 147 -17.57 5.91 2.69
N TYR A 148 -16.68 6.69 2.12
CA TYR A 148 -16.94 7.45 0.90
C TYR A 148 -16.54 6.72 -0.38
N CYS A 149 -15.40 6.02 -0.41
CA CYS A 149 -14.92 5.36 -1.64
C CYS A 149 -15.75 4.13 -2.01
N VAL A 150 -16.21 3.34 -1.02
CA VAL A 150 -16.96 2.10 -1.30
C VAL A 150 -18.21 2.35 -2.15
N PRO A 151 -19.13 3.28 -1.81
CA PRO A 151 -20.32 3.50 -2.64
C PRO A 151 -19.99 4.07 -4.03
N ILE A 152 -18.95 4.89 -4.17
CA ILE A 152 -18.51 5.47 -5.44
C ILE A 152 -18.01 4.37 -6.39
N ILE A 153 -17.16 3.47 -5.90
CA ILE A 153 -16.61 2.35 -6.67
C ILE A 153 -17.71 1.34 -7.04
N LEU A 154 -18.64 1.05 -6.13
CA LEU A 154 -19.79 0.19 -6.43
C LEU A 154 -20.67 0.79 -7.53
N ALA A 155 -20.79 2.12 -7.57
CA ALA A 155 -21.49 2.81 -8.64
C ALA A 155 -20.74 2.80 -9.99
N GLY A 156 -19.43 2.50 -10.01
CA GLY A 156 -18.63 2.32 -11.23
C GLY A 156 -17.96 3.59 -11.73
N HIS A 157 -17.78 4.59 -10.88
CA HIS A 157 -17.08 5.83 -11.23
C HIS A 157 -15.58 5.69 -11.10
N ASP A 158 -14.87 6.48 -11.91
CA ASP A 158 -13.46 6.78 -11.68
C ASP A 158 -13.30 7.55 -10.38
N LEU A 159 -12.25 7.24 -9.62
CA LEU A 159 -12.06 7.78 -8.27
C LEU A 159 -10.62 8.19 -8.01
N VAL A 160 -10.43 9.39 -7.48
CA VAL A 160 -9.18 9.82 -6.84
C VAL A 160 -9.39 9.84 -5.32
N GLY A 161 -8.73 8.93 -4.60
CA GLY A 161 -8.78 8.84 -3.15
C GLY A 161 -7.51 9.39 -2.50
N VAL A 162 -7.59 10.56 -1.88
CA VAL A 162 -6.45 11.18 -1.18
C VAL A 162 -6.67 11.08 0.32
N ALA A 163 -5.82 10.30 0.99
CA ALA A 163 -5.87 10.13 2.43
C ALA A 163 -4.52 9.68 2.98
N GLN A 164 -4.26 10.00 4.22
CA GLN A 164 -3.03 9.64 4.94
C GLN A 164 -2.69 8.16 4.84
N THR A 165 -1.40 7.81 5.02
CA THR A 165 -0.99 6.41 5.12
C THR A 165 -1.62 5.75 6.35
N GLY A 166 -2.00 4.47 6.24
CA GLY A 166 -2.68 3.77 7.35
C GLY A 166 -4.15 4.15 7.56
N SER A 167 -4.79 4.89 6.65
CA SER A 167 -6.22 5.23 6.71
C SER A 167 -7.16 4.12 6.20
N GLY A 168 -6.61 3.02 5.67
CA GLY A 168 -7.41 1.91 5.14
C GLY A 168 -7.73 2.00 3.65
N LYS A 169 -6.92 2.72 2.84
CA LYS A 169 -7.07 2.88 1.39
C LYS A 169 -7.18 1.54 0.64
N THR A 170 -6.35 0.57 1.01
CA THR A 170 -6.33 -0.76 0.34
C THR A 170 -7.68 -1.46 0.43
N ALA A 171 -8.29 -1.51 1.61
CA ALA A 171 -9.63 -2.09 1.77
C ALA A 171 -10.71 -1.23 1.09
N ALA A 172 -10.52 0.11 1.03
CA ALA A 172 -11.46 1.02 0.39
C ALA A 172 -11.67 0.71 -1.10
N TYR A 173 -10.65 0.17 -1.80
CA TYR A 173 -10.81 -0.26 -3.19
C TYR A 173 -10.99 -1.78 -3.35
N LEU A 174 -10.30 -2.64 -2.59
CA LEU A 174 -10.42 -4.09 -2.77
C LEU A 174 -11.83 -4.60 -2.44
N VAL A 175 -12.41 -4.16 -1.33
CA VAL A 175 -13.73 -4.63 -0.88
C VAL A 175 -14.83 -4.38 -1.92
N PRO A 176 -15.05 -3.15 -2.43
CA PRO A 176 -16.08 -2.91 -3.43
C PRO A 176 -15.76 -3.54 -4.79
N ILE A 177 -14.49 -3.58 -5.23
CA ILE A 177 -14.11 -4.23 -6.49
C ILE A 177 -14.47 -5.72 -6.46
N ILE A 178 -14.00 -6.45 -5.43
CA ILE A 178 -14.27 -7.87 -5.29
C ILE A 178 -15.78 -8.13 -5.18
N SER A 179 -16.48 -7.31 -4.39
CA SER A 179 -17.94 -7.40 -4.25
C SER A 179 -18.67 -7.20 -5.59
N LYS A 180 -18.24 -6.24 -6.39
CA LYS A 180 -18.84 -5.94 -7.69
C LYS A 180 -18.61 -7.08 -8.71
N LEU A 181 -17.48 -7.77 -8.61
CA LEU A 181 -17.15 -8.93 -9.46
C LEU A 181 -17.89 -10.21 -9.01
N MET A 182 -18.24 -10.32 -7.73
CA MET A 182 -19.01 -11.45 -7.21
C MET A 182 -20.40 -11.50 -7.86
N GLY A 183 -20.98 -12.70 -7.96
CA GLY A 183 -22.25 -12.93 -8.66
C GLY A 183 -22.13 -12.89 -10.19
N LYS A 184 -20.96 -12.55 -10.73
CA LYS A 184 -20.65 -12.52 -12.16
C LYS A 184 -19.38 -13.28 -12.51
N VAL A 185 -18.72 -13.90 -11.53
CA VAL A 185 -17.41 -14.55 -11.71
C VAL A 185 -17.43 -15.60 -12.81
N CYS A 186 -18.47 -16.43 -12.91
CA CYS A 186 -18.61 -17.42 -13.98
C CYS A 186 -18.61 -16.81 -15.39
N LYS A 187 -19.18 -15.61 -15.55
CA LYS A 187 -19.22 -14.91 -16.84
C LYS A 187 -17.96 -14.10 -17.10
N LEU A 188 -17.37 -13.57 -16.05
CA LEU A 188 -16.26 -12.63 -16.12
C LEU A 188 -14.89 -13.28 -15.96
N GLN A 189 -14.80 -14.43 -15.27
CA GLN A 189 -13.52 -15.10 -15.04
C GLN A 189 -12.78 -15.40 -16.36
N GLY A 190 -11.46 -15.26 -16.31
CA GLY A 190 -10.57 -15.62 -17.41
C GLY A 190 -10.56 -17.11 -17.68
N PRO A 191 -9.93 -17.54 -18.78
CA PRO A 191 -9.76 -18.95 -19.08
C PRO A 191 -9.13 -19.71 -17.89
N ARG A 192 -9.70 -20.86 -17.54
CA ARG A 192 -9.15 -21.74 -16.52
C ARG A 192 -8.37 -22.87 -17.17
N PRO A 193 -7.20 -23.24 -16.65
CA PRO A 193 -6.41 -24.30 -17.24
C PRO A 193 -7.08 -25.66 -17.01
N ALA A 194 -7.12 -26.49 -18.05
CA ALA A 194 -7.31 -27.92 -17.85
C ALA A 194 -6.10 -28.49 -17.09
N LYS A 195 -6.29 -29.62 -16.39
CA LYS A 195 -5.23 -30.25 -15.59
C LYS A 195 -3.93 -30.43 -16.39
N GLY A 196 -2.85 -29.81 -15.90
CA GLY A 196 -1.53 -29.86 -16.55
C GLY A 196 -1.32 -28.87 -17.71
N CYS A 197 -2.32 -28.07 -18.08
CA CYS A 197 -2.20 -27.04 -19.11
C CYS A 197 -1.95 -25.65 -18.48
N ARG A 198 -1.42 -24.74 -19.29
CA ARG A 198 -1.32 -23.32 -18.95
C ARG A 198 -2.32 -22.53 -19.79
N VAL A 199 -2.81 -21.44 -19.24
CA VAL A 199 -3.67 -20.50 -19.99
C VAL A 199 -2.99 -19.13 -20.05
N ARG A 200 -3.40 -18.32 -21.01
CA ARG A 200 -3.07 -16.90 -21.03
C ARG A 200 -3.85 -16.22 -19.90
N ALA A 201 -3.14 -15.42 -19.11
CA ALA A 201 -3.78 -14.63 -18.06
C ALA A 201 -4.58 -13.46 -18.68
N GLU A 202 -5.82 -13.30 -18.24
CA GLU A 202 -6.71 -12.21 -18.66
C GLU A 202 -7.36 -11.59 -17.41
N PRO A 203 -6.64 -10.76 -16.64
CA PRO A 203 -7.13 -10.21 -15.40
C PRO A 203 -8.32 -9.27 -15.60
N LEU A 204 -9.20 -9.21 -14.62
CA LEU A 204 -10.31 -8.25 -14.51
C LEU A 204 -9.87 -7.00 -13.75
N VAL A 205 -8.86 -7.13 -12.89
CA VAL A 205 -8.32 -6.05 -12.06
C VAL A 205 -6.82 -6.03 -12.20
N VAL A 206 -6.27 -4.84 -12.41
CA VAL A 206 -4.83 -4.59 -12.35
C VAL A 206 -4.56 -3.57 -11.26
N ILE A 207 -3.66 -3.92 -10.32
CA ILE A 207 -3.26 -3.04 -9.21
C ILE A 207 -1.77 -2.77 -9.35
N VAL A 208 -1.43 -1.52 -9.56
CA VAL A 208 -0.06 -1.06 -9.78
C VAL A 208 0.46 -0.37 -8.53
N VAL A 209 1.63 -0.80 -8.07
CA VAL A 209 2.25 -0.31 -6.84
C VAL A 209 3.75 -0.07 -7.02
N PRO A 210 4.36 0.91 -6.32
CA PRO A 210 5.76 1.26 -6.52
C PRO A 210 6.76 0.19 -6.02
N THR A 211 6.43 -0.52 -4.96
CA THR A 211 7.37 -1.43 -4.29
C THR A 211 6.90 -2.89 -4.30
N ARG A 212 7.87 -3.80 -4.24
CA ARG A 212 7.63 -5.27 -4.23
C ARG A 212 6.94 -5.70 -2.95
N GLU A 213 7.32 -5.11 -1.85
CA GLU A 213 6.78 -5.37 -0.51
C GLU A 213 5.32 -4.96 -0.42
N LEU A 214 4.96 -3.79 -0.99
CA LEU A 214 3.56 -3.36 -1.08
C LEU A 214 2.75 -4.29 -1.99
N ALA A 215 3.32 -4.75 -3.11
CA ALA A 215 2.67 -5.73 -3.98
C ALA A 215 2.34 -7.02 -3.22
N GLN A 216 3.26 -7.55 -2.45
CA GLN A 216 3.04 -8.73 -1.61
C GLN A 216 1.99 -8.49 -0.52
N GLN A 217 2.01 -7.32 0.10
CA GLN A 217 1.03 -6.95 1.12
C GLN A 217 -0.39 -6.91 0.55
N ILE A 218 -0.59 -6.20 -0.57
CA ILE A 218 -1.89 -6.12 -1.24
C ILE A 218 -2.33 -7.50 -1.75
N TYR A 219 -1.40 -8.31 -2.24
CA TYR A 219 -1.68 -9.69 -2.64
C TYR A 219 -2.21 -10.53 -1.48
N ASN A 220 -1.58 -10.46 -0.30
CA ASN A 220 -2.06 -11.18 0.89
C ASN A 220 -3.44 -10.68 1.34
N GLU A 221 -3.68 -9.36 1.24
CA GLU A 221 -4.98 -8.78 1.53
C GLU A 221 -6.05 -9.25 0.53
N ALA A 222 -5.70 -9.23 -0.77
CA ALA A 222 -6.59 -9.72 -1.82
C ALA A 222 -6.91 -11.21 -1.65
N ARG A 223 -5.94 -12.05 -1.21
CA ARG A 223 -6.21 -13.48 -0.91
C ARG A 223 -7.26 -13.64 0.18
N ARG A 224 -7.16 -12.87 1.28
CA ARG A 224 -8.14 -12.88 2.38
C ARG A 224 -9.52 -12.47 1.89
N LEU A 225 -9.61 -11.34 1.20
CA LEU A 225 -10.89 -10.83 0.70
C LEU A 225 -11.48 -11.69 -0.42
N CYS A 226 -10.65 -12.41 -1.19
CA CYS A 226 -11.07 -13.36 -2.22
C CYS A 226 -11.35 -14.77 -1.68
N TYR A 227 -11.24 -15.03 -0.37
CA TYR A 227 -11.52 -16.35 0.18
C TYR A 227 -12.92 -16.82 -0.22
N ARG A 228 -13.01 -18.01 -0.82
CA ARG A 228 -14.21 -18.62 -1.39
C ARG A 228 -14.89 -17.86 -2.54
N SER A 229 -14.26 -16.83 -3.09
CA SER A 229 -14.88 -16.02 -4.16
C SER A 229 -14.67 -16.58 -5.57
N MET A 230 -13.90 -17.63 -5.75
CA MET A 230 -13.45 -18.14 -7.05
C MET A 230 -12.54 -17.19 -7.84
N LEU A 231 -12.32 -15.95 -7.36
CA LEU A 231 -11.38 -15.00 -7.94
C LEU A 231 -9.97 -15.36 -7.50
N ARG A 232 -9.04 -15.37 -8.45
CA ARG A 232 -7.64 -15.72 -8.18
C ARG A 232 -6.74 -14.48 -8.27
N PRO A 233 -6.21 -13.96 -7.16
CA PRO A 233 -5.17 -12.95 -7.17
C PRO A 233 -3.82 -13.55 -7.54
N VAL A 234 -2.98 -12.77 -8.26
CA VAL A 234 -1.60 -13.11 -8.61
C VAL A 234 -0.72 -11.90 -8.36
N CYS A 235 0.49 -12.14 -7.83
CA CYS A 235 1.49 -11.11 -7.57
C CYS A 235 2.61 -11.18 -8.62
N ALA A 236 3.03 -10.01 -9.16
CA ALA A 236 4.06 -9.92 -10.18
C ALA A 236 5.01 -8.74 -9.93
N TYR A 237 6.25 -9.01 -9.54
CA TYR A 237 7.27 -7.98 -9.30
C TYR A 237 8.67 -8.42 -9.75
N GLY A 238 9.57 -7.46 -9.89
CA GLY A 238 10.95 -7.69 -10.29
C GLY A 238 11.80 -8.31 -9.17
N GLY A 239 13.03 -8.78 -9.51
CA GLY A 239 13.98 -9.35 -8.54
C GLY A 239 13.78 -10.84 -8.22
N ILE A 240 12.76 -11.46 -8.79
CA ILE A 240 12.55 -12.92 -8.79
C ILE A 240 12.61 -13.46 -10.22
N PRO A 241 12.94 -14.75 -10.42
CA PRO A 241 12.95 -15.36 -11.75
C PRO A 241 11.61 -15.18 -12.48
N MET A 242 11.66 -14.78 -13.74
CA MET A 242 10.46 -14.60 -14.59
C MET A 242 9.60 -15.87 -14.64
N GLY A 243 10.24 -17.06 -14.62
CA GLY A 243 9.56 -18.34 -14.66
C GLY A 243 8.50 -18.53 -13.59
N ILE A 244 8.72 -17.96 -12.38
CA ILE A 244 7.77 -18.03 -11.28
C ILE A 244 6.50 -17.24 -11.63
N ASN A 245 6.63 -16.01 -12.14
CA ASN A 245 5.48 -15.23 -12.59
C ASN A 245 4.72 -15.92 -13.74
N LEU A 246 5.44 -16.50 -14.70
CA LEU A 246 4.83 -17.25 -15.80
C LEU A 246 4.07 -18.49 -15.32
N GLN A 247 4.58 -19.17 -14.29
CA GLN A 247 3.92 -20.32 -13.69
C GLN A 247 2.64 -19.92 -12.98
N GLU A 248 2.66 -18.86 -12.17
CA GLU A 248 1.49 -18.40 -11.43
C GLU A 248 0.41 -17.82 -12.35
N LEU A 249 0.79 -17.03 -13.35
CA LEU A 249 -0.14 -16.51 -14.35
C LEU A 249 -0.78 -17.63 -15.18
N GLY A 250 -0.01 -18.67 -15.53
CA GLY A 250 -0.49 -19.83 -16.27
C GLY A 250 -1.55 -20.67 -15.54
N LYS A 251 -1.74 -20.45 -14.23
CA LYS A 251 -2.83 -21.05 -13.44
C LYS A 251 -4.13 -20.24 -13.46
N ALA A 252 -4.24 -19.22 -14.29
CA ALA A 252 -5.24 -18.16 -14.38
C ALA A 252 -4.97 -16.98 -13.42
N CYS A 253 -5.54 -15.82 -13.77
CA CYS A 253 -5.39 -14.60 -12.98
C CYS A 253 -6.63 -13.72 -13.17
N ASP A 254 -7.30 -13.36 -12.07
CA ASP A 254 -8.44 -12.43 -12.09
C ASP A 254 -8.03 -11.06 -11.52
N LEU A 255 -7.17 -11.03 -10.49
CA LEU A 255 -6.59 -9.82 -9.93
C LEU A 255 -5.06 -9.89 -10.10
N LEU A 256 -4.48 -8.99 -10.87
CA LEU A 256 -3.04 -8.89 -11.07
C LEU A 256 -2.49 -7.71 -10.27
N ILE A 257 -1.65 -8.00 -9.28
CA ILE A 257 -0.99 -7.00 -8.44
C ILE A 257 0.49 -6.96 -8.84
N GLY A 258 1.04 -5.79 -9.13
CA GLY A 258 2.43 -5.77 -9.54
C GLY A 258 3.12 -4.42 -9.56
N THR A 259 4.44 -4.47 -9.75
CA THR A 259 5.26 -3.28 -9.95
C THR A 259 5.36 -2.91 -11.44
N PRO A 260 5.46 -1.62 -11.81
CA PRO A 260 5.35 -1.15 -13.19
C PRO A 260 6.27 -1.90 -14.17
N GLY A 261 7.57 -1.99 -13.89
CA GLY A 261 8.52 -2.65 -14.81
C GLY A 261 8.20 -4.13 -15.08
N ARG A 262 7.79 -4.90 -14.04
CA ARG A 262 7.44 -6.31 -14.25
C ARG A 262 6.10 -6.46 -14.99
N LEU A 263 5.14 -5.60 -14.74
CA LEU A 263 3.89 -5.59 -15.49
C LEU A 263 4.16 -5.31 -16.96
N GLN A 264 4.99 -4.32 -17.28
CA GLN A 264 5.39 -4.02 -18.65
C GLN A 264 6.11 -5.20 -19.32
N ASP A 265 7.04 -5.87 -18.62
CA ASP A 265 7.71 -7.07 -19.13
C ASP A 265 6.72 -8.19 -19.51
N LEU A 266 5.65 -8.33 -18.71
CA LEU A 266 4.61 -9.33 -18.95
C LEU A 266 3.65 -8.90 -20.07
N MET A 267 3.29 -7.62 -20.16
CA MET A 267 2.47 -7.06 -21.25
C MET A 267 3.16 -7.19 -22.61
N ASN A 268 4.49 -7.12 -22.63
CA ASN A 268 5.27 -7.38 -23.84
C ASN A 268 5.26 -8.87 -24.30
N LYS A 269 4.51 -9.73 -23.58
CA LYS A 269 4.34 -11.16 -23.88
C LYS A 269 2.85 -11.49 -24.07
N PRO A 270 2.26 -11.22 -25.25
CA PRO A 270 0.81 -11.34 -25.48
C PRO A 270 0.28 -12.77 -25.30
N ASP A 271 1.14 -13.79 -25.43
CA ASP A 271 0.79 -15.19 -25.17
C ASP A 271 0.66 -15.50 -23.66
N VAL A 272 1.20 -14.64 -22.80
CA VAL A 272 1.21 -14.81 -21.34
C VAL A 272 0.13 -13.97 -20.69
N LEU A 273 0.02 -12.70 -21.05
CA LEU A 273 -0.85 -11.71 -20.43
C LEU A 273 -1.60 -10.90 -21.48
N SER A 274 -2.90 -10.74 -21.29
CA SER A 274 -3.75 -9.84 -22.06
C SER A 274 -4.55 -8.94 -21.13
N MET A 275 -4.57 -7.66 -21.41
CA MET A 275 -5.27 -6.64 -20.63
C MET A 275 -6.71 -6.37 -21.15
N ARG A 276 -7.17 -7.08 -22.18
CA ARG A 276 -8.47 -6.84 -22.83
C ARG A 276 -9.69 -6.88 -21.93
N ARG A 277 -9.59 -7.62 -20.83
CA ARG A 277 -10.72 -7.87 -19.93
C ARG A 277 -10.66 -7.04 -18.65
N VAL A 278 -9.69 -6.14 -18.54
CA VAL A 278 -9.52 -5.30 -17.35
C VAL A 278 -10.72 -4.38 -17.19
N LYS A 279 -11.37 -4.47 -16.04
CA LYS A 279 -12.50 -3.62 -15.61
C LYS A 279 -12.07 -2.53 -14.63
N PHE A 280 -11.00 -2.78 -13.90
CA PHE A 280 -10.46 -1.86 -12.90
C PHE A 280 -8.95 -1.78 -13.03
N THR A 281 -8.45 -0.56 -13.19
CA THR A 281 -7.02 -0.25 -13.02
C THR A 281 -6.87 0.60 -11.76
N VAL A 282 -6.16 0.06 -10.77
CA VAL A 282 -5.88 0.74 -9.50
C VAL A 282 -4.43 1.14 -9.46
N ILE A 283 -4.16 2.39 -9.11
CA ILE A 283 -2.82 2.91 -8.83
C ILE A 283 -2.78 3.25 -7.36
N ASP A 284 -1.98 2.54 -6.58
CA ASP A 284 -1.80 2.83 -5.16
C ASP A 284 -0.41 3.44 -4.91
N GLU A 285 -0.32 4.40 -3.99
CA GLU A 285 0.82 5.27 -3.74
C GLU A 285 1.30 5.98 -5.04
N ALA A 286 0.36 6.65 -5.71
CA ALA A 286 0.57 7.27 -7.02
C ALA A 286 1.62 8.38 -7.00
N ASP A 287 1.75 9.10 -5.90
CA ASP A 287 2.77 10.13 -5.68
C ASP A 287 4.20 9.55 -5.79
N GLU A 288 4.44 8.36 -5.26
CA GLU A 288 5.73 7.67 -5.40
C GLU A 288 6.02 7.26 -6.83
N MET A 289 5.04 6.72 -7.51
CA MET A 289 5.24 6.23 -8.88
C MET A 289 5.62 7.33 -9.85
N LEU A 290 5.10 8.53 -9.64
CA LEU A 290 5.36 9.67 -10.53
C LEU A 290 6.67 10.40 -10.22
N THR A 291 7.17 10.32 -8.98
CA THR A 291 8.49 10.83 -8.62
C THR A 291 9.63 9.88 -9.00
N SER A 292 9.34 8.61 -9.26
CA SER A 292 10.32 7.53 -9.47
C SER A 292 10.61 7.22 -10.95
N ASN A 293 10.33 8.11 -11.90
CA ASN A 293 10.54 7.94 -13.34
C ASN A 293 9.76 6.77 -13.99
N TRP A 294 8.62 6.38 -13.43
CA TRP A 294 7.74 5.34 -13.99
C TRP A 294 6.70 5.87 -14.99
N GLU A 295 6.82 7.12 -15.45
CA GLU A 295 5.83 7.75 -16.35
C GLU A 295 5.60 6.94 -17.63
N THR A 296 6.67 6.42 -18.23
CA THR A 296 6.58 5.65 -19.49
C THR A 296 5.87 4.32 -19.29
N GLU A 297 6.20 3.60 -18.21
CA GLU A 297 5.58 2.34 -17.86
C GLU A 297 4.12 2.53 -17.48
N MET A 298 3.83 3.56 -16.69
CA MET A 298 2.48 3.93 -16.30
C MET A 298 1.62 4.27 -17.51
N ALA A 299 2.13 5.06 -18.46
CA ALA A 299 1.41 5.39 -19.68
C ALA A 299 1.00 4.13 -20.46
N LYS A 300 1.88 3.13 -20.57
CA LYS A 300 1.57 1.86 -21.25
C LYS A 300 0.53 1.03 -20.48
N ILE A 301 0.65 0.97 -19.15
CA ILE A 301 -0.30 0.23 -18.31
C ILE A 301 -1.67 0.88 -18.38
N MET A 302 -1.74 2.21 -18.27
CA MET A 302 -2.98 2.96 -18.33
C MET A 302 -3.64 2.88 -19.72
N ALA A 303 -2.86 2.80 -20.79
CA ALA A 303 -3.38 2.58 -22.13
C ALA A 303 -3.89 1.15 -22.39
N GLY A 304 -3.68 0.22 -21.43
CA GLY A 304 -4.22 -1.13 -21.49
C GLY A 304 -3.46 -2.13 -22.36
N GLY A 305 -2.38 -1.72 -23.05
CA GLY A 305 -1.46 -2.60 -23.82
C GLY A 305 -2.04 -3.26 -25.07
N ASP A 306 -3.10 -4.01 -24.95
CA ASP A 306 -3.97 -4.48 -26.01
C ASP A 306 -5.33 -3.84 -25.74
N THR A 307 -5.85 -3.14 -26.71
CA THR A 307 -7.05 -2.28 -26.63
C THR A 307 -8.12 -2.84 -25.68
N ASN A 308 -8.25 -2.20 -24.54
CA ASN A 308 -9.43 -2.39 -23.70
C ASN A 308 -10.56 -1.55 -24.31
N GLU A 309 -11.41 -2.19 -25.10
CA GLU A 309 -12.57 -1.56 -25.74
C GLU A 309 -13.79 -1.50 -24.82
N ASP A 310 -13.62 -1.92 -23.55
CA ASP A 310 -14.75 -2.04 -22.63
C ASP A 310 -15.11 -0.68 -22.03
N PRO A 311 -16.30 -0.14 -22.32
CA PRO A 311 -16.76 1.15 -21.79
C PRO A 311 -16.94 1.15 -20.26
N ASP A 312 -16.92 -0.02 -19.64
CA ASP A 312 -17.09 -0.21 -18.18
C ASP A 312 -15.77 -0.16 -17.42
N HIS A 313 -14.66 0.23 -18.02
CA HIS A 313 -13.37 0.34 -17.33
C HIS A 313 -13.38 1.53 -16.37
N ALA A 314 -13.00 1.27 -15.11
CA ALA A 314 -12.85 2.31 -14.09
C ALA A 314 -11.39 2.44 -13.63
N TYR A 315 -10.91 3.68 -13.55
CA TYR A 315 -9.59 4.04 -13.04
C TYR A 315 -9.70 4.52 -11.60
N LEU A 316 -8.90 3.95 -10.71
CA LEU A 316 -8.88 4.27 -9.29
C LEU A 316 -7.47 4.66 -8.89
N LEU A 317 -7.29 5.90 -8.42
CA LEU A 317 -6.00 6.43 -8.01
C LEU A 317 -6.03 6.70 -6.50
N PHE A 318 -5.10 6.09 -5.77
CA PHE A 318 -4.96 6.29 -4.32
C PHE A 318 -3.58 6.83 -3.97
N SER A 319 -3.54 7.83 -3.10
CA SER A 319 -2.29 8.46 -2.69
C SER A 319 -2.41 9.11 -1.30
N ALA A 320 -1.28 9.40 -0.68
CA ALA A 320 -1.23 10.22 0.54
C ALA A 320 -1.11 11.71 0.19
N THR A 321 -0.45 12.04 -0.90
CA THR A 321 -0.30 13.38 -1.45
C THR A 321 -0.87 13.44 -2.87
N PHE A 322 -1.14 14.63 -3.39
CA PHE A 322 -1.69 14.77 -4.75
C PHE A 322 -0.97 15.89 -5.52
N PRO A 323 0.33 15.69 -5.83
CA PRO A 323 1.14 16.67 -6.53
C PRO A 323 0.67 16.92 -7.99
N LYS A 324 1.19 17.96 -8.63
CA LYS A 324 0.81 18.38 -10.01
C LYS A 324 0.93 17.23 -11.04
N GLU A 325 1.95 16.40 -10.89
CA GLU A 325 2.19 15.23 -11.75
C GLU A 325 1.06 14.20 -11.62
N SER A 326 0.62 13.90 -10.40
CA SER A 326 -0.52 12.99 -10.16
C SER A 326 -1.82 13.52 -10.77
N ARG A 327 -2.04 14.84 -10.66
CA ARG A 327 -3.20 15.51 -11.30
C ARG A 327 -3.17 15.41 -12.82
N LYS A 328 -2.00 15.58 -13.43
CA LYS A 328 -1.83 15.45 -14.88
C LYS A 328 -2.19 14.03 -15.35
N VAL A 329 -1.73 13.00 -14.64
CA VAL A 329 -2.08 11.60 -14.94
C VAL A 329 -3.58 11.36 -14.79
N ALA A 330 -4.18 11.80 -13.68
CA ALA A 330 -5.62 11.70 -13.50
C ALA A 330 -6.40 12.38 -14.64
N LYS A 331 -6.07 13.63 -14.99
CA LYS A 331 -6.71 14.36 -16.10
C LYS A 331 -6.53 13.69 -17.47
N THR A 332 -5.44 12.93 -17.67
CA THR A 332 -5.15 12.29 -18.97
C THR A 332 -5.93 10.99 -19.17
N TYR A 333 -6.12 10.20 -18.12
CA TYR A 333 -6.64 8.84 -18.24
C TYR A 333 -8.02 8.64 -17.62
N MET A 334 -8.41 9.48 -16.67
CA MET A 334 -9.71 9.36 -16.01
C MET A 334 -10.79 10.16 -16.73
N ASN A 335 -12.03 9.72 -16.59
CA ASN A 335 -13.18 10.41 -17.14
C ASN A 335 -13.35 11.80 -16.51
N GLN A 336 -13.99 12.72 -17.24
CA GLN A 336 -14.26 14.09 -16.75
C GLN A 336 -15.22 14.13 -15.55
N ASP A 337 -15.99 13.05 -15.35
CA ASP A 337 -16.89 12.86 -14.22
C ASP A 337 -16.26 12.06 -13.07
N ALA A 338 -14.94 11.91 -13.06
CA ALA A 338 -14.19 11.31 -11.96
C ALA A 338 -14.47 12.04 -10.64
N ILE A 339 -14.60 11.26 -9.58
CA ILE A 339 -14.89 11.79 -8.25
C ILE A 339 -13.60 11.82 -7.43
N ARG A 340 -13.30 12.97 -6.83
CA ARG A 340 -12.18 13.09 -5.90
C ARG A 340 -12.68 13.10 -4.47
N VAL A 341 -12.16 12.18 -3.65
CA VAL A 341 -12.41 12.10 -2.21
C VAL A 341 -11.12 12.44 -1.48
N ARG A 342 -11.11 13.49 -0.70
CA ARG A 342 -9.98 13.94 0.11
C ARG A 342 -10.34 13.90 1.59
N ILE A 343 -9.53 13.19 2.38
CA ILE A 343 -9.69 13.08 3.83
C ILE A 343 -8.59 13.87 4.53
N GLY A 344 -8.97 14.97 5.16
CA GLY A 344 -8.01 15.91 5.75
C GLY A 344 -7.22 16.68 4.69
N ARG A 345 -6.09 17.27 5.09
CA ARG A 345 -5.15 17.92 4.17
C ARG A 345 -4.29 16.85 3.47
N ALA A 346 -4.07 16.98 2.17
CA ALA A 346 -3.12 16.14 1.45
C ALA A 346 -1.71 16.33 2.03
N GLY A 347 -1.00 15.24 2.28
CA GLY A 347 0.33 15.31 2.90
C GLY A 347 0.33 15.65 4.39
N SER A 348 -0.79 15.51 5.11
CA SER A 348 -0.81 15.60 6.58
C SER A 348 -0.44 14.27 7.23
N THR A 349 -0.04 14.31 8.50
CA THR A 349 0.20 13.12 9.32
C THR A 349 -0.85 12.98 10.43
N HIS A 350 -0.92 11.79 11.03
CA HIS A 350 -1.87 11.54 12.11
C HIS A 350 -1.45 12.21 13.42
N LYS A 351 -2.39 12.82 14.15
CA LYS A 351 -2.18 13.34 15.50
C LYS A 351 -1.79 12.27 16.53
N ASN A 352 -2.05 11.01 16.24
CA ASN A 352 -1.65 9.87 17.09
C ASN A 352 -0.17 9.50 16.97
N VAL A 353 0.60 10.20 16.14
CA VAL A 353 2.07 10.07 16.11
C VAL A 353 2.66 11.21 16.92
N SER A 354 3.19 10.90 18.10
CA SER A 354 3.99 11.83 18.89
C SER A 354 5.33 12.05 18.19
N GLN A 355 5.71 13.30 17.95
CA GLN A 355 6.91 13.65 17.19
C GLN A 355 7.91 14.39 18.07
N ASP A 356 9.10 13.80 18.24
CA ASP A 356 10.24 14.40 18.94
C ASP A 356 11.33 14.75 17.94
N ILE A 357 11.65 16.04 17.79
CA ILE A 357 12.78 16.48 16.97
C ILE A 357 13.94 16.83 17.91
N ILE A 358 15.08 16.17 17.73
CA ILE A 358 16.25 16.30 18.60
C ILE A 358 17.42 16.83 17.78
N TYR A 359 18.03 17.93 18.24
CA TYR A 359 19.26 18.41 17.64
C TYR A 359 20.42 17.49 18.00
N VAL A 360 21.07 16.91 16.97
CA VAL A 360 22.17 15.97 17.13
C VAL A 360 23.25 16.25 16.09
N GLU A 361 24.45 16.60 16.54
CA GLU A 361 25.60 16.71 15.65
C GLU A 361 25.93 15.39 14.96
N ARG A 362 26.44 15.48 13.72
CA ARG A 362 26.68 14.30 12.88
C ARG A 362 27.52 13.22 13.55
N ASN A 363 28.61 13.62 14.24
CA ASN A 363 29.54 12.73 14.93
C ASN A 363 28.94 12.08 16.19
N MET A 364 27.87 12.67 16.75
CA MET A 364 27.20 12.19 17.96
C MET A 364 25.97 11.31 17.65
N LYS A 365 25.52 11.20 16.39
CA LYS A 365 24.28 10.48 16.04
C LYS A 365 24.26 9.02 16.49
N LYS A 366 25.37 8.28 16.36
CA LYS A 366 25.47 6.89 16.77
C LYS A 366 25.28 6.73 18.28
N GLN A 367 25.97 7.57 19.06
CA GLN A 367 25.83 7.58 20.52
C GLN A 367 24.42 8.01 20.94
N ALA A 368 23.87 9.08 20.34
CA ALA A 368 22.52 9.54 20.62
C ALA A 368 21.47 8.46 20.31
N LEU A 369 21.64 7.69 19.24
CA LEU A 369 20.76 6.57 18.94
C LEU A 369 20.83 5.47 20.00
N ARG A 370 22.04 5.08 20.40
CA ARG A 370 22.23 4.10 21.48
C ARG A 370 21.54 4.55 22.78
N ASP A 371 21.80 5.80 23.17
CA ASP A 371 21.23 6.36 24.39
C ASP A 371 19.71 6.47 24.32
N LEU A 372 19.16 6.82 23.15
CA LEU A 372 17.72 6.83 22.89
C LEU A 372 17.11 5.42 23.04
N LEU A 373 17.73 4.39 22.44
CA LEU A 373 17.27 3.01 22.54
C LEU A 373 17.34 2.47 23.98
N MET A 374 18.29 2.94 24.78
CA MET A 374 18.43 2.57 26.20
C MET A 374 17.51 3.38 27.12
N SER A 375 17.04 4.56 26.69
CA SER A 375 16.17 5.41 27.52
C SER A 375 14.70 5.00 27.49
N ARG A 376 14.30 4.11 26.58
CA ARG A 376 12.91 3.68 26.37
C ARG A 376 12.78 2.17 26.53
N ASP A 377 11.59 1.72 26.87
CA ASP A 377 11.27 0.29 26.90
C ASP A 377 11.45 -0.34 25.52
N ALA A 378 11.98 -1.55 25.49
CA ALA A 378 12.20 -2.29 24.26
C ALA A 378 10.88 -2.52 23.50
N CYS A 379 10.82 -2.04 22.28
CA CYS A 379 9.63 -2.15 21.42
C CYS A 379 10.06 -2.36 19.97
N ARG A 380 9.09 -2.72 19.11
CA ARG A 380 9.36 -2.82 17.68
C ARG A 380 9.69 -1.44 17.11
N THR A 381 10.95 -1.29 16.67
CA THR A 381 11.54 -0.01 16.26
C THR A 381 12.02 -0.07 14.81
N LEU A 382 11.66 0.94 14.02
CA LEU A 382 12.08 1.11 12.64
C LEU A 382 12.99 2.35 12.53
N ILE A 383 14.20 2.17 12.00
CA ILE A 383 15.20 3.25 11.87
C ILE A 383 15.45 3.54 10.40
N PHE A 384 15.34 4.81 10.00
CA PHE A 384 15.56 5.26 8.63
C PHE A 384 16.89 5.97 8.46
N CYS A 385 17.70 5.50 7.49
CA CYS A 385 18.91 6.14 6.98
C CYS A 385 18.74 6.52 5.51
N ASN A 386 19.45 7.58 5.07
CA ASN A 386 19.35 8.07 3.69
C ASN A 386 20.22 7.28 2.70
N SER A 387 21.23 6.54 3.15
CA SER A 387 22.16 5.81 2.27
C SER A 387 22.28 4.34 2.66
N LYS A 388 22.55 3.47 1.66
CA LYS A 388 22.77 2.04 1.84
C LYS A 388 23.96 1.77 2.74
N GLY A 389 25.12 2.42 2.49
CA GLY A 389 26.29 2.29 3.34
C GLY A 389 26.06 2.79 4.77
N GLY A 390 25.22 3.83 4.95
CA GLY A 390 24.81 4.29 6.28
C GLY A 390 23.98 3.27 7.05
N VAL A 391 23.14 2.49 6.35
CA VAL A 391 22.38 1.39 6.94
C VAL A 391 23.32 0.29 7.45
N GLU A 392 24.27 -0.15 6.62
CA GLU A 392 25.23 -1.20 6.97
C GLU A 392 26.14 -0.76 8.13
N GLU A 393 26.70 0.46 8.05
CA GLU A 393 27.54 1.03 9.10
C GLU A 393 26.81 1.18 10.44
N LEU A 394 25.52 1.54 10.37
CA LEU A 394 24.70 1.70 11.57
C LEU A 394 24.30 0.35 12.18
N ASP A 395 23.98 -0.63 11.32
CA ASP A 395 23.69 -2.00 11.75
C ASP A 395 24.90 -2.60 12.49
N ASP A 396 26.09 -2.52 11.89
CA ASP A 396 27.33 -3.01 12.51
C ASP A 396 27.57 -2.35 13.87
N TYR A 397 27.35 -1.03 13.99
CA TYR A 397 27.55 -0.32 15.24
C TYR A 397 26.54 -0.78 16.32
N ILE A 398 25.25 -0.76 16.01
CA ILE A 398 24.19 -1.10 16.97
C ILE A 398 24.22 -2.59 17.33
N TYR A 399 24.57 -3.47 16.37
CA TYR A 399 24.78 -4.89 16.63
C TYR A 399 25.94 -5.13 17.63
N ASN A 400 27.07 -4.43 17.46
CA ASN A 400 28.21 -4.54 18.36
C ASN A 400 27.92 -3.98 19.76
N GLU A 401 26.96 -3.04 19.88
CA GLU A 401 26.41 -2.60 21.17
C GLU A 401 25.48 -3.65 21.82
N GLY A 402 25.11 -4.73 21.10
CA GLY A 402 24.32 -5.85 21.59
C GLY A 402 22.82 -5.81 21.25
N PHE A 403 22.36 -4.84 20.47
CA PHE A 403 20.95 -4.75 20.08
C PHE A 403 20.56 -5.76 19.00
N PRO A 404 19.32 -6.27 19.03
CA PRO A 404 18.81 -7.21 18.02
C PRO A 404 18.45 -6.48 16.72
N THR A 405 19.42 -6.26 15.84
CA THR A 405 19.22 -5.54 14.59
C THR A 405 18.97 -6.45 13.39
N LEU A 406 18.17 -5.94 12.48
CA LEU A 406 17.97 -6.41 11.11
C LEU A 406 18.16 -5.21 10.20
N PHE A 407 18.63 -5.40 8.98
CA PHE A 407 18.74 -4.28 8.05
C PHE A 407 18.23 -4.61 6.64
N MET A 408 17.81 -3.55 5.92
CA MET A 408 17.26 -3.68 4.59
C MET A 408 17.53 -2.46 3.71
N HIS A 409 18.03 -2.70 2.49
CA HIS A 409 18.22 -1.70 1.44
C HIS A 409 18.12 -2.32 0.04
N GLY A 410 18.13 -1.48 -0.99
CA GLY A 410 17.86 -1.92 -2.37
C GLY A 410 18.85 -2.91 -2.97
N ASP A 411 20.10 -3.00 -2.47
CA ASP A 411 21.13 -3.92 -2.98
C ASP A 411 21.04 -5.33 -2.37
N ARG A 412 20.24 -5.50 -1.30
CA ARG A 412 19.96 -6.83 -0.76
C ARG A 412 19.10 -7.64 -1.74
N SER A 413 19.36 -8.94 -1.80
CA SER A 413 18.54 -9.85 -2.59
C SER A 413 17.08 -9.84 -2.12
N GLN A 414 16.15 -10.17 -3.00
CA GLN A 414 14.72 -10.17 -2.64
C GLN A 414 14.42 -11.16 -1.50
N LEU A 415 15.09 -12.30 -1.47
CA LEU A 415 14.92 -13.29 -0.40
C LEU A 415 15.37 -12.76 0.95
N GLU A 416 16.53 -12.12 1.02
CA GLU A 416 17.03 -11.52 2.26
C GLU A 416 16.07 -10.44 2.77
N ARG A 417 15.49 -9.63 1.85
CA ARG A 417 14.51 -8.59 2.19
C ARG A 417 13.22 -9.21 2.75
N GLU A 418 12.71 -10.28 2.12
CA GLU A 418 11.51 -11.00 2.57
C GLU A 418 11.74 -11.66 3.92
N ASP A 419 12.92 -12.21 4.16
CA ASP A 419 13.27 -12.85 5.42
C ASP A 419 13.46 -11.84 6.56
N ALA A 420 14.16 -10.73 6.30
CA ALA A 420 14.27 -9.61 7.26
C ALA A 420 12.88 -9.08 7.64
N MET A 421 11.99 -8.93 6.65
CA MET A 421 10.62 -8.51 6.88
C MET A 421 9.83 -9.52 7.72
N ARG A 422 9.93 -10.81 7.41
CA ARG A 422 9.27 -11.88 8.15
C ARG A 422 9.75 -11.89 9.61
N SER A 423 11.07 -11.83 9.82
CA SER A 423 11.67 -11.78 11.14
C SER A 423 11.24 -10.55 11.94
N PHE A 424 11.17 -9.39 11.29
CA PHE A 424 10.71 -8.16 11.94
C PHE A 424 9.23 -8.22 12.33
N LYS A 425 8.37 -8.86 11.51
CA LYS A 425 6.93 -9.03 11.81
C LYS A 425 6.67 -10.01 12.96
N THR A 426 7.50 -11.02 13.12
CA THR A 426 7.30 -12.06 14.15
C THR A 426 7.86 -11.68 15.52
N LYS A 427 8.81 -10.74 15.59
CA LYS A 427 9.48 -10.34 16.84
C LYS A 427 8.81 -9.11 17.45
N LYS A 428 8.47 -9.17 18.73
CA LYS A 428 7.83 -8.05 19.45
C LYS A 428 8.77 -6.86 19.66
N ASN A 429 10.06 -7.10 19.86
CA ASN A 429 11.08 -6.12 20.25
C ASN A 429 12.26 -6.17 19.27
N GLY A 430 11.99 -6.07 17.96
CA GLY A 430 13.03 -6.06 16.94
C GLY A 430 13.37 -4.65 16.48
N ILE A 431 14.61 -4.44 16.03
CA ILE A 431 15.06 -3.22 15.37
C ILE A 431 15.29 -3.52 13.90
N LEU A 432 14.66 -2.76 13.01
CA LEU A 432 14.94 -2.82 11.58
C LEU A 432 15.52 -1.48 11.12
N ILE A 433 16.70 -1.53 10.51
CA ILE A 433 17.37 -0.36 9.92
C ILE A 433 17.16 -0.42 8.41
N ALA A 434 16.62 0.65 7.80
CA ALA A 434 16.25 0.63 6.40
C ALA A 434 16.49 1.96 5.69
N THR A 435 16.61 1.89 4.36
CA THR A 435 16.51 3.07 3.49
C THR A 435 15.06 3.34 3.11
N ASN A 436 14.81 4.40 2.31
CA ASN A 436 13.50 4.79 1.80
C ASN A 436 12.72 3.67 1.09
N VAL A 437 13.39 2.62 0.60
CA VAL A 437 12.71 1.45 0.00
C VAL A 437 11.67 0.86 0.96
N PHE A 438 11.87 1.04 2.29
CA PHE A 438 10.94 0.66 3.33
C PHE A 438 10.00 1.79 3.77
N GLY A 439 10.26 3.01 3.33
CA GLY A 439 9.55 4.21 3.79
C GLY A 439 8.10 4.30 3.35
N ARG A 440 7.65 3.53 2.35
CA ARG A 440 6.33 3.70 1.75
C ARG A 440 5.55 2.39 1.62
N GLY A 441 4.22 2.48 1.80
CA GLY A 441 3.26 1.41 1.54
C GLY A 441 3.32 0.17 2.45
N ILE A 442 4.41 -0.07 3.15
CA ILE A 442 4.60 -1.31 3.92
C ILE A 442 3.89 -1.22 5.26
N ASP A 443 3.03 -2.20 5.50
CA ASP A 443 2.33 -2.35 6.77
C ASP A 443 3.02 -3.42 7.64
N VAL A 444 3.54 -2.96 8.76
CA VAL A 444 4.05 -3.82 9.82
C VAL A 444 3.24 -3.56 11.07
N PRO A 445 2.61 -4.60 11.64
CA PRO A 445 1.82 -4.43 12.84
C PRO A 445 2.69 -3.99 14.02
N GLN A 446 2.13 -3.11 14.86
CA GLN A 446 2.72 -2.72 16.12
C GLN A 446 4.16 -2.16 16.04
N VAL A 447 4.47 -1.36 15.01
CA VAL A 447 5.66 -0.51 15.05
C VAL A 447 5.36 0.63 16.01
N ASN A 448 5.98 0.58 17.19
CA ASN A 448 5.73 1.55 18.25
C ASN A 448 6.64 2.77 18.13
N HIS A 449 7.84 2.60 17.57
CA HIS A 449 8.80 3.67 17.44
C HIS A 449 9.39 3.72 16.02
N VAL A 450 9.34 4.89 15.42
CA VAL A 450 10.06 5.22 14.18
C VAL A 450 11.17 6.20 14.51
N ILE A 451 12.39 5.94 14.05
CA ILE A 451 13.51 6.85 14.23
C ILE A 451 14.01 7.30 12.86
N CYS A 452 13.90 8.58 12.56
CA CYS A 452 14.56 9.18 11.41
C CYS A 452 16.00 9.55 11.83
N TYR A 453 16.91 8.56 11.75
CA TYR A 453 18.33 8.75 12.01
C TYR A 453 18.92 9.81 11.08
N ASP A 454 18.48 9.79 9.81
CA ASP A 454 18.68 10.86 8.85
C ASP A 454 17.32 11.38 8.39
N LEU A 455 17.10 12.69 8.50
CA LEU A 455 15.97 13.34 7.86
C LEU A 455 16.13 13.31 6.33
N PRO A 456 15.05 13.13 5.56
CA PRO A 456 15.14 13.13 4.11
C PRO A 456 15.48 14.52 3.59
N GLY A 457 16.47 14.60 2.68
CA GLY A 457 16.78 15.84 1.96
C GLY A 457 15.66 16.23 0.99
N VAL A 458 15.59 17.49 0.62
CA VAL A 458 14.60 18.02 -0.33
C VAL A 458 14.68 17.26 -1.66
N GLU A 459 15.89 16.91 -2.11
CA GLU A 459 16.14 16.13 -3.32
C GLU A 459 15.61 14.68 -3.26
N TYR A 460 15.31 14.17 -2.07
CA TYR A 460 14.78 12.80 -1.83
C TYR A 460 13.33 12.80 -1.36
N GLY A 461 12.56 13.80 -1.76
CA GLY A 461 11.13 13.89 -1.44
C GLY A 461 10.81 14.71 -0.18
N GLY A 462 11.83 15.24 0.53
CA GLY A 462 11.68 16.21 1.60
C GLY A 462 10.62 15.87 2.64
N ILE A 463 9.70 16.79 2.87
CA ILE A 463 8.65 16.64 3.89
C ILE A 463 7.66 15.50 3.57
N SER A 464 7.37 15.24 2.30
CA SER A 464 6.49 14.13 1.91
C SER A 464 7.09 12.78 2.33
N GLU A 465 8.39 12.59 2.09
CA GLU A 465 9.09 11.37 2.52
C GLU A 465 9.15 11.26 4.06
N TYR A 466 9.36 12.38 4.76
CA TYR A 466 9.28 12.42 6.22
C TYR A 466 7.94 11.89 6.74
N ILE A 467 6.84 12.39 6.18
CA ILE A 467 5.47 11.98 6.54
C ILE A 467 5.27 10.49 6.29
N HIS A 468 5.74 9.98 5.16
CA HIS A 468 5.66 8.55 4.82
C HIS A 468 6.45 7.68 5.80
N ARG A 469 7.64 8.13 6.26
CA ARG A 469 8.45 7.42 7.25
C ARG A 469 7.77 7.37 8.61
N ILE A 470 7.36 8.51 9.16
CA ILE A 470 6.71 8.54 10.47
C ILE A 470 5.35 7.86 10.46
N GLY A 471 4.64 7.86 9.33
CA GLY A 471 3.41 7.12 9.10
C GLY A 471 3.56 5.59 9.10
N ARG A 472 4.76 5.05 9.38
CA ARG A 472 4.93 3.61 9.66
C ARG A 472 4.47 3.24 11.06
N THR A 473 4.32 4.21 11.95
CA THR A 473 3.69 4.06 13.28
C THR A 473 2.36 4.82 13.35
N GLY A 474 1.65 4.72 14.45
CA GLY A 474 0.39 5.44 14.65
C GLY A 474 -0.76 5.06 13.72
N ARG A 475 -0.78 3.83 13.20
CA ARG A 475 -1.76 3.38 12.19
C ARG A 475 -3.07 2.93 12.83
N ILE A 476 -4.18 3.17 12.12
CA ILE A 476 -5.57 2.78 12.42
C ILE A 476 -5.86 2.62 13.92
N GLY A 477 -6.00 3.76 14.62
CA GLY A 477 -6.40 3.77 16.05
C GLY A 477 -5.31 3.36 17.05
N HIS A 478 -4.06 3.17 16.61
CA HIS A 478 -2.90 3.00 17.48
C HIS A 478 -2.16 4.31 17.67
N THR A 479 -1.53 4.50 18.82
CA THR A 479 -0.56 5.58 19.06
C THR A 479 0.85 5.12 18.71
N GLY A 480 1.72 6.05 18.31
CA GLY A 480 3.10 5.77 17.98
C GLY A 480 4.03 6.92 18.30
N HIS A 481 5.32 6.65 18.32
CA HIS A 481 6.36 7.66 18.51
C HIS A 481 7.24 7.77 17.28
N ALA A 482 7.61 9.01 16.93
CA ALA A 482 8.58 9.31 15.90
C ALA A 482 9.66 10.21 16.50
N THR A 483 10.92 9.77 16.45
CA THR A 483 12.06 10.58 16.88
C THR A 483 12.94 10.89 15.68
N SER A 484 13.29 12.15 15.48
CA SER A 484 14.06 12.58 14.31
C SER A 484 15.30 13.36 14.72
N PHE A 485 16.47 12.98 14.18
CA PHE A 485 17.72 13.66 14.43
C PHE A 485 17.92 14.79 13.41
N TYR A 486 17.85 16.00 13.90
CA TYR A 486 18.04 17.23 13.13
C TYR A 486 19.45 17.81 13.33
N ASN A 487 19.99 18.42 12.31
CA ASN A 487 21.19 19.26 12.37
C ASN A 487 21.15 20.34 11.27
N GLU A 488 22.17 21.18 11.20
CA GLU A 488 22.29 22.31 10.27
C GLU A 488 22.08 21.93 8.79
N ARG A 489 22.37 20.68 8.40
CA ARG A 489 22.16 20.21 7.01
C ARG A 489 20.69 20.00 6.65
N ASN A 490 19.81 20.08 7.63
CA ASN A 490 18.38 19.90 7.45
C ASN A 490 17.62 21.23 7.46
N GLU A 491 18.34 22.36 7.38
CA GLU A 491 17.76 23.71 7.47
C GLU A 491 16.70 23.94 6.36
N ASP A 492 16.96 23.45 5.15
CA ASP A 492 16.01 23.53 4.03
C ASP A 492 14.66 22.84 4.32
N LEU A 493 14.65 21.85 5.21
CA LEU A 493 13.44 21.13 5.60
C LEU A 493 12.72 21.80 6.78
N ALA A 494 13.39 22.68 7.52
CA ALA A 494 12.92 23.20 8.80
C ALA A 494 11.56 23.92 8.71
N PRO A 495 11.30 24.81 7.73
CA PRO A 495 9.98 25.47 7.63
C PRO A 495 8.82 24.48 7.46
N ALA A 496 8.98 23.50 6.56
CA ALA A 496 7.95 22.48 6.33
C ALA A 496 7.77 21.57 7.54
N LEU A 497 8.87 21.22 8.25
CA LEU A 497 8.82 20.42 9.47
C LEU A 497 8.07 21.14 10.60
N VAL A 498 8.33 22.44 10.77
CA VAL A 498 7.61 23.28 11.76
C VAL A 498 6.12 23.33 11.45
N ASN A 499 5.74 23.47 10.17
CA ASN A 499 4.33 23.47 9.77
C ASN A 499 3.63 22.15 10.11
N ILE A 500 4.30 21.01 9.94
CA ILE A 500 3.76 19.70 10.33
C ILE A 500 3.60 19.58 11.86
N LEU A 501 4.59 20.06 12.63
CA LEU A 501 4.51 20.06 14.10
C LEU A 501 3.34 20.91 14.58
N LEU A 502 3.15 22.11 14.02
CA LEU A 502 2.03 23.00 14.33
C LEU A 502 0.67 22.37 13.94
N GLU A 503 0.56 21.77 12.74
CA GLU A 503 -0.66 21.10 12.28
C GLU A 503 -1.07 19.96 13.21
N THR A 504 -0.10 19.21 13.70
CA THR A 504 -0.33 18.05 14.58
C THR A 504 -0.33 18.39 16.06
N GLU A 505 -0.28 19.68 16.40
CA GLU A 505 -0.26 20.18 17.79
C GLU A 505 0.93 19.63 18.60
N GLN A 506 2.05 19.38 17.95
CA GLN A 506 3.28 18.93 18.59
C GLN A 506 4.14 20.14 19.03
N PRO A 507 4.95 19.99 20.10
CA PRO A 507 5.84 21.04 20.53
C PRO A 507 6.91 21.33 19.48
N VAL A 508 7.13 22.61 19.18
CA VAL A 508 8.25 23.04 18.33
C VAL A 508 9.46 23.30 19.22
N PRO A 509 10.60 22.61 19.00
CA PRO A 509 11.82 22.83 19.78
C PRO A 509 12.39 24.25 19.58
N ASP A 510 13.09 24.78 20.60
CA ASP A 510 13.65 26.15 20.60
C ASP A 510 14.53 26.46 19.38
N PHE A 511 15.33 25.49 18.92
CA PHE A 511 16.19 25.66 17.75
C PHE A 511 15.45 25.76 16.42
N LEU A 512 14.16 25.41 16.37
CA LEU A 512 13.28 25.56 15.20
C LEU A 512 12.34 26.77 15.31
N GLU A 513 12.31 27.48 16.45
CA GLU A 513 11.42 28.63 16.68
C GLU A 513 11.56 29.72 15.59
N GLN A 514 12.77 29.94 15.08
CA GLN A 514 13.06 30.92 14.04
C GLN A 514 12.35 30.65 12.70
N PHE A 515 11.88 29.42 12.48
CA PHE A 515 11.17 29.00 11.27
C PHE A 515 9.64 28.99 11.45
N LYS A 516 9.14 29.41 12.61
CA LYS A 516 7.69 29.53 12.82
C LYS A 516 7.11 30.66 11.97
N PRO A 517 5.94 30.45 11.35
CA PRO A 517 5.18 31.51 10.72
C PRO A 517 4.84 32.63 11.71
N GLU A 518 4.84 33.89 11.25
CA GLU A 518 4.58 35.08 12.10
C GLU A 518 3.24 35.01 12.84
N ASN A 519 2.23 34.39 12.24
CA ASN A 519 0.89 34.22 12.82
C ASN A 519 0.78 33.04 13.80
N GLY A 520 1.86 32.23 13.96
CA GLY A 520 1.88 31.02 14.80
C GLY A 520 0.95 29.88 14.32
N GLN A 521 0.37 30.01 13.14
CA GLN A 521 -0.45 28.98 12.52
C GLN A 521 0.33 28.28 11.40
N PRO A 522 0.06 27.00 11.12
CA PRO A 522 0.74 26.30 10.02
C PRO A 522 0.40 27.00 8.69
N ASP A 523 1.42 27.25 7.89
CA ASP A 523 1.32 27.87 6.58
C ASP A 523 1.63 26.85 5.49
N PHE A 524 0.64 26.51 4.67
CA PHE A 524 0.73 25.58 3.56
C PHE A 524 0.44 26.27 2.22
N THR A 525 0.63 27.57 2.13
CA THR A 525 0.37 28.34 0.90
C THR A 525 1.23 27.87 -0.28
N GLU A 526 2.43 27.34 -0.02
CA GLU A 526 3.27 26.73 -1.08
C GLU A 526 2.75 25.36 -1.53
N ASP A 527 2.00 24.65 -0.66
CA ASP A 527 1.33 23.39 -0.98
C ASP A 527 -0.08 23.62 -1.54
N ALA A 528 -0.61 24.85 -1.43
CA ALA A 528 -1.88 25.24 -2.01
C ALA A 528 -1.81 25.07 -3.52
N THR A 529 -2.62 24.18 -3.99
CA THR A 529 -2.64 23.79 -5.39
C THR A 529 -3.46 24.82 -6.16
N ASP A 530 -3.04 25.16 -7.37
CA ASP A 530 -3.75 26.06 -8.29
C ASP A 530 -5.26 25.71 -8.43
N ASP A 531 -5.68 24.52 -8.01
CA ASP A 531 -7.09 24.08 -7.94
C ASP A 531 -7.84 24.56 -6.69
N GLU A 532 -7.16 25.07 -5.66
CA GLU A 532 -7.82 25.66 -4.46
C GLU A 532 -8.23 27.13 -4.69
N GLU A 533 -7.61 27.79 -5.66
CA GLU A 533 -8.01 29.15 -6.09
C GLU A 533 -9.19 29.14 -7.09
N GLU A 534 -9.44 28.03 -7.80
CA GLU A 534 -10.54 27.90 -8.78
C GLU A 534 -11.78 27.13 -8.25
N ALA A 535 -11.67 26.47 -7.09
CA ALA A 535 -12.80 25.71 -6.54
C ALA A 535 -13.72 26.65 -5.75
N GLU A 536 -14.93 26.86 -6.25
CA GLU A 536 -16.06 27.23 -5.39
C GLU A 536 -16.10 26.28 -4.18
N PRO A 537 -16.42 26.73 -2.94
CA PRO A 537 -16.29 25.94 -1.74
C PRO A 537 -17.10 24.64 -1.86
N GLY A 538 -16.40 23.52 -2.07
CA GLY A 538 -16.99 22.19 -2.08
C GLY A 538 -17.71 21.94 -0.78
N TYR A 539 -18.86 21.28 -0.81
CA TYR A 539 -19.72 21.03 0.32
C TYR A 539 -18.98 20.23 1.41
N VAL A 540 -18.74 20.88 2.56
CA VAL A 540 -18.05 20.27 3.71
C VAL A 540 -19.11 19.59 4.58
N ILE A 541 -19.12 18.26 4.61
CA ILE A 541 -19.92 17.49 5.57
C ILE A 541 -19.09 17.28 6.84
N ALA A 542 -19.51 17.90 7.93
CA ALA A 542 -18.93 17.61 9.24
C ALA A 542 -19.43 16.25 9.75
N PRO A 543 -18.59 15.40 10.37
CA PRO A 543 -19.05 14.17 11.00
C PRO A 543 -19.90 14.47 12.23
N GLY A 544 -21.08 13.84 12.27
CA GLY A 544 -21.88 13.50 13.42
C GLY A 544 -22.00 14.47 14.60
N ALA A 545 -22.87 15.48 14.48
CA ALA A 545 -23.56 15.98 15.66
C ALA A 545 -24.82 15.13 15.86
N GLY A 546 -24.82 14.34 16.93
CA GLY A 546 -26.00 13.59 17.37
C GLY A 546 -27.23 14.52 17.52
N SER A 547 -28.33 13.97 17.12
CA SER A 547 -29.68 14.50 17.15
C SER A 547 -29.98 15.42 18.33
N SER A 548 -30.31 16.68 18.07
CA SER A 548 -31.35 17.42 18.80
C SER A 548 -32.03 18.39 17.85
N SER A 549 -33.27 18.01 17.53
CA SER A 549 -34.45 18.80 17.19
C SER A 549 -34.30 20.30 16.91
N GLU A 550 -34.69 20.67 15.74
CA GLU A 550 -35.74 21.63 15.35
C GLU A 550 -35.42 22.15 13.95
N ALA A 551 -36.16 21.62 12.96
CA ALA A 551 -36.22 22.21 11.65
C ALA A 551 -37.26 23.34 11.65
N PRO A 552 -36.98 24.49 11.06
CA PRO A 552 -38.05 25.38 10.65
C PRO A 552 -38.74 24.78 9.42
N ALA A 553 -40.05 24.58 9.58
CA ALA A 553 -40.93 24.28 8.47
C ALA A 553 -41.01 25.49 7.54
N ASP A 554 -41.25 25.19 6.28
CA ASP A 554 -41.74 26.01 5.19
C ASP A 554 -40.72 26.25 4.04
N ALA A 555 -40.94 25.48 3.03
CA ALA A 555 -40.96 25.75 1.61
C ALA A 555 -40.38 24.61 0.77
N TRP A 556 -41.24 23.67 0.43
CA TRP A 556 -41.21 23.03 -0.92
C TRP A 556 -42.51 22.28 -1.15
N GLY A 557 -43.28 22.86 -2.05
CA GLY A 557 -44.58 22.35 -2.47
C GLY A 557 -44.56 20.98 -3.07
N THR A 558 -45.56 20.23 -2.75
CA THR A 558 -45.97 18.93 -3.27
C THR A 558 -46.09 18.91 -4.80
N THR A 559 -45.35 18.06 -5.44
CA THR A 559 -45.84 17.29 -6.59
C THR A 559 -45.27 15.88 -6.51
N GLY A 560 -46.16 14.90 -6.41
CA GLY A 560 -45.80 13.51 -6.30
C GLY A 560 -45.22 12.94 -7.60
N ALA A 561 -44.17 12.19 -7.43
CA ALA A 561 -43.76 11.13 -8.34
C ALA A 561 -43.01 10.06 -7.55
N THR A 562 -43.54 8.88 -7.52
CA THR A 562 -42.94 7.65 -7.01
C THR A 562 -41.54 7.44 -7.57
N PRO A 563 -40.55 7.00 -6.77
CA PRO A 563 -39.24 6.66 -7.28
C PRO A 563 -39.31 5.33 -8.03
N ALA A 564 -39.02 5.36 -9.31
CA ALA A 564 -38.71 4.16 -10.09
C ALA A 564 -37.38 3.58 -9.63
N ALA A 565 -37.39 2.30 -9.32
CA ALA A 565 -36.23 1.52 -8.97
C ALA A 565 -35.17 1.57 -10.08
N ALA A 566 -33.92 1.72 -9.69
CA ALA A 566 -32.78 1.59 -10.57
C ALA A 566 -32.51 0.10 -10.83
N ASP A 567 -33.11 -0.44 -11.88
CA ASP A 567 -32.72 -1.69 -12.51
C ASP A 567 -32.17 -1.37 -13.91
N ALA A 568 -30.88 -1.22 -14.00
CA ALA A 568 -30.17 -1.10 -15.25
C ALA A 568 -29.01 -2.10 -15.33
N TRP A 569 -29.35 -3.39 -15.25
CA TRP A 569 -28.53 -4.46 -15.82
C TRP A 569 -29.48 -5.59 -16.23
N GLY A 570 -29.93 -5.50 -17.48
CA GLY A 570 -30.60 -6.41 -18.36
C GLY A 570 -31.06 -7.76 -17.84
N ALA A 571 -32.33 -7.90 -17.59
CA ALA A 571 -33.02 -9.16 -17.73
C ALA A 571 -33.81 -9.12 -19.07
N GLU A 572 -33.29 -9.72 -20.12
CA GLU A 572 -34.12 -10.13 -21.26
C GLU A 572 -34.75 -11.48 -20.95
N ALA A 573 -36.03 -11.45 -20.71
CA ALA A 573 -36.87 -12.62 -20.58
C ALA A 573 -37.21 -13.17 -21.97
N ALA A 574 -37.11 -14.49 -22.09
CA ALA A 574 -37.50 -15.29 -23.22
C ALA A 574 -38.95 -15.04 -23.63
N ALA A 575 -39.17 -14.75 -24.89
CA ALA A 575 -40.44 -14.98 -25.59
C ALA A 575 -40.21 -16.04 -26.66
N THR A 576 -40.82 -17.18 -26.43
CA THR A 576 -41.00 -18.28 -27.39
C THR A 576 -41.74 -17.83 -28.63
N THR A 577 -41.18 -18.07 -29.81
CA THR A 577 -41.94 -18.41 -31.00
C THR A 577 -41.14 -19.38 -31.87
N THR A 578 -41.75 -20.52 -32.07
CA THR A 578 -41.42 -21.57 -33.02
C THR A 578 -41.51 -21.08 -34.47
N ALA A 579 -40.52 -21.37 -35.29
CA ALA A 579 -40.69 -21.74 -36.69
C ALA A 579 -39.38 -22.31 -37.29
N GLU A 580 -39.59 -23.33 -38.04
CA GLU A 580 -38.69 -24.26 -38.70
C GLU A 580 -37.77 -23.64 -39.79
N ALA A 581 -36.75 -24.42 -40.02
CA ALA A 581 -36.21 -24.88 -41.31
C ALA A 581 -35.01 -24.18 -41.94
N ASP A 582 -34.06 -25.04 -42.19
CA ASP A 582 -33.20 -25.22 -43.39
C ASP A 582 -31.85 -24.48 -43.52
N ALA A 583 -30.87 -25.36 -43.38
CA ALA A 583 -29.81 -25.71 -44.33
C ALA A 583 -28.69 -24.69 -44.71
N ALA A 584 -27.52 -25.26 -44.49
CA ALA A 584 -26.34 -25.21 -45.36
C ALA A 584 -25.37 -23.98 -45.29
N TRP A 585 -24.21 -24.36 -45.05
CA TRP A 585 -22.81 -23.99 -45.29
C TRP A 585 -22.04 -23.45 -44.10
#